data_723dfbeac850d92c9c0eece45aa7aa66
#
_entry.id   723dfbeac850d92c9c0eece45aa7aa66
#
_cell.length_a   1.000
_cell.length_b   1.000
_cell.length_c   1.000
_cell.angle_alpha   90.00
_cell.angle_beta   90.00
_cell.angle_gamma   90.00
#
_symmetry.space_group_name_H-M   'P 1'
#
loop_
_entity.id
_entity.type
_entity.pdbx_description
1 polymer ?
#
loop_
_entity_poly.entity_id
_entity_poly.type
_entity_poly.pdbx_seq_one_letter_code
_entity_poly.pdbx_strand_id
1 'polypeptide(L)'
;MGFEQYVPNVHFEQIPIKNLVSNQEYQRNLSQLHIKRTADHFDLYQINPVKVSRRNGINYVINGQHTIEIVAEVSGSRDTPVWCMVYDDLEYQQEADVFANQQKYVKKLLPYEIFMANVEAGNDKQLIIKALVESFDLRISSNSRPGAVCCIATLEDIYNKYGYDVVQRVLRLCVITWEGEPDSLSSGILRGITRLICAFGDELKDDTFKEKVGRC
;
A
#
# COMPACT_ATOMS: atom_id res chain seq x y z
N MET A 1 0.66 -7.20 -40.15
CA MET A 1 -0.25 -6.58 -39.20
C MET A 1 0.58 -5.60 -38.37
N GLY A 2 0.25 -4.32 -38.42
CA GLY A 2 0.99 -3.29 -37.69
C GLY A 2 0.71 -3.37 -36.17
N PHE A 3 1.62 -2.87 -35.37
CA PHE A 3 1.47 -2.80 -33.91
C PHE A 3 0.47 -1.71 -33.46
N GLU A 4 -0.04 -0.92 -34.40
CA GLU A 4 -0.95 0.22 -34.12
C GLU A 4 -2.21 -0.15 -33.34
N GLN A 5 -2.73 -1.36 -33.53
CA GLN A 5 -3.89 -1.86 -32.77
C GLN A 5 -3.63 -2.09 -31.26
N TYR A 6 -2.36 -2.10 -30.83
CA TYR A 6 -1.96 -2.30 -29.42
C TYR A 6 -1.43 -1.04 -28.77
N VAL A 7 -1.30 0.04 -29.51
CA VAL A 7 -0.75 1.31 -29.04
C VAL A 7 -1.85 2.37 -29.15
N PRO A 8 -2.34 2.91 -28.01
CA PRO A 8 -3.36 3.95 -28.05
C PRO A 8 -2.81 5.23 -28.67
N ASN A 9 -3.68 5.97 -29.38
CA ASN A 9 -3.35 7.29 -29.90
C ASN A 9 -3.37 8.31 -28.78
N VAL A 10 -2.20 8.56 -28.19
CA VAL A 10 -2.03 9.46 -27.05
C VAL A 10 -0.80 10.33 -27.22
N HIS A 11 -0.84 11.51 -26.62
CA HIS A 11 0.34 12.35 -26.44
C HIS A 11 0.43 12.86 -25.01
N PHE A 12 1.62 13.36 -24.60
CA PHE A 12 1.85 13.93 -23.31
C PHE A 12 1.95 15.45 -23.40
N GLU A 13 1.21 16.13 -22.52
CA GLU A 13 1.15 17.58 -22.48
C GLU A 13 1.08 18.08 -21.03
N GLN A 14 1.69 19.21 -20.72
CA GLN A 14 1.49 19.91 -19.45
C GLN A 14 0.28 20.83 -19.54
N ILE A 15 -0.75 20.55 -18.74
CA ILE A 15 -2.00 21.31 -18.74
C ILE A 15 -2.19 21.96 -17.36
N PRO A 16 -2.42 23.29 -17.28
CA PRO A 16 -2.80 23.96 -16.04
C PRO A 16 -4.06 23.32 -15.44
N ILE A 17 -4.05 23.09 -14.12
CA ILE A 17 -5.16 22.44 -13.40
C ILE A 17 -6.50 23.12 -13.65
N LYS A 18 -6.52 24.46 -13.77
CA LYS A 18 -7.73 25.24 -14.07
C LYS A 18 -8.39 24.87 -15.41
N ASN A 19 -7.63 24.30 -16.33
CA ASN A 19 -8.10 23.89 -17.68
C ASN A 19 -8.52 22.42 -17.73
N LEU A 20 -8.55 21.72 -16.59
CA LEU A 20 -8.97 20.34 -16.45
C LEU A 20 -10.37 20.27 -15.84
N VAL A 21 -11.25 19.49 -16.44
CA VAL A 21 -12.65 19.34 -16.03
C VAL A 21 -12.88 17.91 -15.54
N SER A 22 -13.30 17.75 -14.27
CA SER A 22 -13.70 16.45 -13.73
C SER A 22 -15.20 16.25 -13.95
N ASN A 23 -15.59 15.13 -14.57
CA ASN A 23 -16.98 14.79 -14.79
C ASN A 23 -17.55 14.10 -13.53
N GLN A 24 -18.49 14.75 -12.87
CA GLN A 24 -19.10 14.27 -11.62
C GLN A 24 -20.12 13.12 -11.83
N GLU A 25 -20.57 12.86 -13.06
CA GLU A 25 -21.59 11.85 -13.32
C GLU A 25 -21.10 10.42 -13.15
N TYR A 26 -19.82 10.14 -13.46
CA TYR A 26 -19.24 8.81 -13.34
C TYR A 26 -18.01 8.73 -12.42
N GLN A 27 -17.47 9.84 -11.96
CA GLN A 27 -16.31 9.85 -11.07
C GLN A 27 -16.74 9.76 -9.60
N ARG A 28 -15.88 9.15 -8.79
CA ARG A 28 -16.09 9.07 -7.34
C ARG A 28 -15.90 10.44 -6.66
N ASN A 29 -16.57 10.62 -5.53
CA ASN A 29 -16.38 11.80 -4.70
C ASN A 29 -14.94 11.94 -4.21
N LEU A 30 -14.45 13.18 -4.16
CA LEU A 30 -13.16 13.52 -3.61
C LEU A 30 -13.10 13.28 -2.10
N SER A 31 -12.06 12.64 -1.65
CA SER A 31 -11.78 12.45 -0.23
C SER A 31 -10.82 13.55 0.26
N GLN A 32 -11.36 14.56 0.95
CA GLN A 32 -10.57 15.65 1.51
C GLN A 32 -9.51 15.16 2.50
N LEU A 33 -9.85 14.13 3.30
CA LEU A 33 -8.90 13.53 4.23
C LEU A 33 -7.71 12.88 3.50
N HIS A 34 -7.99 12.21 2.37
CA HIS A 34 -6.94 11.60 1.55
C HIS A 34 -6.06 12.67 0.91
N ILE A 35 -6.65 13.74 0.36
CA ILE A 35 -5.93 14.85 -0.26
C ILE A 35 -4.95 15.47 0.76
N LYS A 36 -5.43 15.84 1.95
CA LYS A 36 -4.58 16.44 3.00
C LYS A 36 -3.45 15.51 3.44
N ARG A 37 -3.76 14.24 3.75
CA ARG A 37 -2.72 13.28 4.16
C ARG A 37 -1.63 13.08 3.11
N THR A 38 -2.01 13.06 1.84
CA THR A 38 -1.05 12.89 0.75
C THR A 38 -0.27 14.18 0.50
N ALA A 39 -0.90 15.34 0.65
CA ALA A 39 -0.24 16.64 0.54
C ALA A 39 0.82 16.83 1.65
N ASP A 40 0.53 16.40 2.88
CA ASP A 40 1.48 16.44 4.01
C ASP A 40 2.74 15.58 3.77
N HIS A 41 2.65 14.59 2.87
CA HIS A 41 3.73 13.66 2.53
C HIS A 41 4.00 13.67 1.02
N PHE A 42 3.87 14.84 0.41
CA PHE A 42 3.99 15.01 -1.03
C PHE A 42 5.38 14.59 -1.53
N ASP A 43 5.38 13.71 -2.53
CA ASP A 43 6.56 13.29 -3.25
C ASP A 43 6.32 13.44 -4.75
N LEU A 44 7.12 14.29 -5.39
CA LEU A 44 7.01 14.59 -6.81
C LEU A 44 7.17 13.33 -7.69
N TYR A 45 7.99 12.37 -7.27
CA TYR A 45 8.25 11.15 -8.03
C TYR A 45 7.12 10.11 -7.94
N GLN A 46 6.17 10.30 -7.02
CA GLN A 46 4.99 9.45 -6.90
C GLN A 46 3.78 9.98 -7.68
N ILE A 47 3.92 11.13 -8.33
CA ILE A 47 2.85 11.72 -9.15
C ILE A 47 2.77 11.03 -10.50
N ASN A 48 1.63 10.38 -10.76
CA ASN A 48 1.34 9.83 -12.07
C ASN A 48 0.70 10.88 -12.99
N PRO A 49 0.96 10.81 -14.31
CA PRO A 49 0.26 11.65 -15.28
C PRO A 49 -1.25 11.49 -15.18
N VAL A 50 -1.97 12.60 -15.27
CA VAL A 50 -3.43 12.63 -15.31
C VAL A 50 -3.90 12.12 -16.66
N LYS A 51 -4.84 11.18 -16.71
CA LYS A 51 -5.45 10.73 -17.96
C LYS A 51 -6.58 11.64 -18.37
N VAL A 52 -6.51 12.16 -19.56
CA VAL A 52 -7.41 13.19 -20.08
C VAL A 52 -7.97 12.76 -21.42
N SER A 53 -9.27 12.94 -21.62
CA SER A 53 -9.90 12.93 -22.94
C SER A 53 -10.08 14.37 -23.39
N ARG A 54 -9.55 14.70 -24.56
CA ARG A 54 -9.78 16.03 -25.18
C ARG A 54 -10.90 15.93 -26.19
N ARG A 55 -12.02 16.56 -25.88
CA ARG A 55 -13.21 16.55 -26.71
C ARG A 55 -13.77 17.96 -26.85
N ASN A 56 -13.95 18.41 -28.09
CA ASN A 56 -14.42 19.78 -28.41
C ASN A 56 -13.59 20.90 -27.74
N GLY A 57 -12.27 20.70 -27.64
CA GLY A 57 -11.35 21.65 -27.01
C GLY A 57 -11.38 21.68 -25.48
N ILE A 58 -12.16 20.80 -24.83
CA ILE A 58 -12.26 20.68 -23.39
C ILE A 58 -11.51 19.43 -22.93
N ASN A 59 -10.73 19.57 -21.86
CA ASN A 59 -9.91 18.50 -21.28
C ASN A 59 -10.67 17.82 -20.13
N TYR A 60 -11.31 16.69 -20.40
CA TYR A 60 -12.03 15.90 -19.40
C TYR A 60 -11.11 14.91 -18.72
N VAL A 61 -11.04 14.97 -17.38
CA VAL A 61 -10.23 14.06 -16.59
C VAL A 61 -10.90 12.68 -16.56
N ILE A 62 -10.20 11.64 -17.00
CA ILE A 62 -10.64 10.25 -16.89
C ILE A 62 -10.10 9.64 -15.59
N ASN A 63 -8.82 9.89 -15.26
CA ASN A 63 -8.18 9.40 -14.04
C ASN A 63 -7.15 10.43 -13.54
N GLY A 64 -6.96 10.50 -12.22
CA GLY A 64 -6.02 11.44 -11.59
C GLY A 64 -6.71 12.62 -10.90
N GLN A 65 -8.02 12.59 -10.66
CA GLN A 65 -8.78 13.63 -9.97
C GLN A 65 -8.17 14.00 -8.60
N HIS A 66 -7.77 12.99 -7.79
CA HIS A 66 -7.10 13.25 -6.53
C HIS A 66 -5.71 13.86 -6.72
N THR A 67 -4.96 13.41 -7.74
CA THR A 67 -3.64 13.98 -8.09
C THR A 67 -3.74 15.47 -8.37
N ILE A 68 -4.73 15.90 -9.14
CA ILE A 68 -4.98 17.32 -9.45
C ILE A 68 -5.19 18.12 -8.17
N GLU A 69 -6.04 17.65 -7.26
CA GLU A 69 -6.35 18.36 -6.02
C GLU A 69 -5.16 18.36 -5.04
N ILE A 70 -4.39 17.27 -4.97
CA ILE A 70 -3.16 17.21 -4.16
C ILE A 70 -2.14 18.23 -4.67
N VAL A 71 -1.90 18.28 -5.98
CA VAL A 71 -0.96 19.25 -6.57
C VAL A 71 -1.45 20.69 -6.38
N ALA A 72 -2.75 20.96 -6.52
CA ALA A 72 -3.33 22.27 -6.27
C ALA A 72 -3.18 22.70 -4.80
N GLU A 73 -3.39 21.78 -3.85
CA GLU A 73 -3.21 22.03 -2.41
C GLU A 73 -1.74 22.35 -2.07
N VAL A 74 -0.80 21.53 -2.55
CA VAL A 74 0.63 21.71 -2.26
C VAL A 74 1.20 22.97 -2.91
N SER A 75 0.81 23.26 -4.15
CA SER A 75 1.30 24.45 -4.89
C SER A 75 0.56 25.75 -4.52
N GLY A 76 -0.60 25.64 -3.89
CA GLY A 76 -1.46 26.77 -3.57
C GLY A 76 -2.10 27.43 -4.82
N SER A 77 -2.05 26.80 -6.00
CA SER A 77 -2.53 27.41 -7.23
C SER A 77 -3.06 26.37 -8.23
N ARG A 78 -4.18 26.71 -8.86
CA ARG A 78 -4.72 25.95 -10.00
C ARG A 78 -4.10 26.37 -11.36
N ASP A 79 -3.22 27.37 -11.38
CA ASP A 79 -2.39 27.68 -12.55
C ASP A 79 -1.22 26.70 -12.71
N THR A 80 -0.91 25.91 -11.67
CA THR A 80 0.12 24.88 -11.71
C THR A 80 -0.18 23.86 -12.78
N PRO A 81 0.76 23.61 -13.72
CA PRO A 81 0.57 22.58 -14.73
C PRO A 81 0.83 21.19 -14.15
N VAL A 82 0.09 20.21 -14.64
CA VAL A 82 0.34 18.78 -14.38
C VAL A 82 0.57 18.06 -15.69
N TRP A 83 1.40 17.00 -15.66
CA TRP A 83 1.55 16.13 -16.81
C TRP A 83 0.27 15.36 -17.08
N CYS A 84 -0.21 15.45 -18.31
CA CYS A 84 -1.40 14.78 -18.78
C CYS A 84 -1.05 13.81 -19.92
N MET A 85 -1.65 12.62 -19.89
CA MET A 85 -1.71 11.67 -20.99
C MET A 85 -3.04 11.90 -21.70
N VAL A 86 -3.00 12.52 -22.87
CA VAL A 86 -4.17 13.04 -23.58
C VAL A 86 -4.58 12.07 -24.69
N TYR A 87 -5.86 11.70 -24.68
CA TYR A 87 -6.56 10.96 -25.74
C TYR A 87 -7.42 11.94 -26.53
N ASP A 88 -7.19 12.07 -27.84
CA ASP A 88 -7.94 12.99 -28.71
C ASP A 88 -9.12 12.32 -29.44
N ASP A 89 -9.26 10.99 -29.33
CA ASP A 89 -10.18 10.17 -30.11
C ASP A 89 -11.28 9.48 -29.31
N LEU A 90 -11.41 9.76 -27.99
CA LEU A 90 -12.43 9.14 -27.15
C LEU A 90 -13.75 9.90 -27.20
N GLU A 91 -14.85 9.13 -27.29
CA GLU A 91 -16.20 9.62 -27.05
C GLU A 91 -16.59 9.48 -25.58
N TYR A 92 -17.63 10.18 -25.15
CA TYR A 92 -18.12 10.20 -23.76
C TYR A 92 -18.36 8.80 -23.16
N GLN A 93 -18.98 7.89 -23.94
CA GLN A 93 -19.24 6.53 -23.48
C GLN A 93 -17.94 5.73 -23.30
N GLN A 94 -16.97 5.94 -24.15
CA GLN A 94 -15.65 5.32 -24.03
C GLN A 94 -14.86 5.87 -22.84
N GLU A 95 -14.98 7.17 -22.53
CA GLU A 95 -14.39 7.76 -21.31
C GLU A 95 -14.90 7.05 -20.03
N ALA A 96 -16.23 6.86 -19.93
CA ALA A 96 -16.85 6.19 -18.79
C ALA A 96 -16.44 4.71 -18.69
N ASP A 97 -16.38 4.00 -19.81
CA ASP A 97 -15.94 2.61 -19.89
C ASP A 97 -14.46 2.45 -19.51
N VAL A 98 -13.59 3.31 -20.00
CA VAL A 98 -12.17 3.35 -19.62
C VAL A 98 -12.02 3.59 -18.13
N PHE A 99 -12.77 4.53 -17.55
CA PHE A 99 -12.75 4.78 -16.10
C PHE A 99 -13.16 3.55 -15.30
N ALA A 100 -14.27 2.92 -15.66
CA ALA A 100 -14.79 1.74 -14.97
C ALA A 100 -13.80 0.56 -15.04
N ASN A 101 -13.25 0.28 -16.20
CA ASN A 101 -12.37 -0.87 -16.43
C ASN A 101 -10.97 -0.70 -15.85
N GLN A 102 -10.41 0.53 -15.85
CA GLN A 102 -9.11 0.78 -15.24
C GLN A 102 -9.07 0.43 -13.75
N GLN A 103 -10.16 0.63 -13.03
CA GLN A 103 -10.24 0.29 -11.60
C GLN A 103 -10.51 -1.19 -11.35
N LYS A 104 -11.18 -1.87 -12.29
CA LYS A 104 -11.59 -3.27 -12.15
C LYS A 104 -10.42 -4.25 -12.24
N TYR A 105 -9.45 -3.97 -13.10
CA TYR A 105 -8.37 -4.90 -13.42
C TYR A 105 -7.03 -4.57 -12.76
N VAL A 106 -6.98 -3.58 -11.87
CA VAL A 106 -5.74 -3.25 -11.13
C VAL A 106 -5.50 -4.30 -10.04
N LYS A 107 -4.42 -5.06 -10.17
CA LYS A 107 -3.94 -5.94 -9.11
C LYS A 107 -3.28 -5.10 -8.01
N LYS A 108 -3.85 -5.13 -6.81
CA LYS A 108 -3.24 -4.49 -5.65
C LYS A 108 -1.98 -5.24 -5.22
N LEU A 109 -0.96 -4.49 -4.82
CA LEU A 109 0.23 -5.08 -4.21
C LEU A 109 -0.14 -5.81 -2.91
N LEU A 110 0.47 -6.96 -2.70
CA LEU A 110 0.35 -7.71 -1.46
C LEU A 110 1.20 -7.04 -0.35
N PRO A 111 0.84 -7.19 0.93
CA PRO A 111 1.65 -6.67 2.03
C PRO A 111 3.12 -7.10 1.98
N TYR A 112 3.40 -8.31 1.53
CA TYR A 112 4.75 -8.80 1.30
C TYR A 112 5.51 -7.98 0.24
N GLU A 113 4.87 -7.70 -0.89
CA GLU A 113 5.48 -6.95 -2.00
C GLU A 113 5.82 -5.52 -1.56
N ILE A 114 4.88 -4.88 -0.84
CA ILE A 114 5.09 -3.53 -0.27
C ILE A 114 6.23 -3.54 0.75
N PHE A 115 6.24 -4.52 1.66
CA PHE A 115 7.29 -4.64 2.68
C PHE A 115 8.67 -4.81 2.06
N MET A 116 8.80 -5.71 1.07
CA MET A 116 10.08 -5.95 0.40
C MET A 116 10.55 -4.73 -0.40
N ALA A 117 9.64 -4.02 -1.06
CA ALA A 117 9.99 -2.75 -1.73
C ALA A 117 10.51 -1.71 -0.73
N ASN A 118 9.92 -1.61 0.48
CA ASN A 118 10.40 -0.74 1.53
C ASN A 118 11.77 -1.18 2.10
N VAL A 119 12.04 -2.48 2.17
CA VAL A 119 13.38 -3.00 2.53
C VAL A 119 14.42 -2.57 1.51
N GLU A 120 14.14 -2.75 0.21
CA GLU A 120 15.03 -2.33 -0.88
C GLU A 120 15.21 -0.81 -0.93
N ALA A 121 14.18 -0.04 -0.55
CA ALA A 121 14.27 1.42 -0.42
C ALA A 121 15.08 1.88 0.81
N GLY A 122 15.53 0.96 1.67
CA GLY A 122 16.34 1.28 2.84
C GLY A 122 15.53 1.84 4.02
N ASN A 123 14.21 1.60 4.09
CA ASN A 123 13.38 2.11 5.17
C ASN A 123 13.72 1.42 6.50
N ASP A 124 14.19 2.18 7.47
CA ASP A 124 14.68 1.71 8.78
C ASP A 124 13.73 0.75 9.48
N LYS A 125 12.44 1.06 9.49
CA LYS A 125 11.44 0.22 10.16
C LYS A 125 11.40 -1.19 9.57
N GLN A 126 11.35 -1.33 8.25
CA GLN A 126 11.28 -2.62 7.59
C GLN A 126 12.60 -3.39 7.72
N LEU A 127 13.72 -2.69 7.68
CA LEU A 127 15.04 -3.28 7.94
C LEU A 127 15.13 -3.83 9.35
N ILE A 128 14.68 -3.08 10.36
CA ILE A 128 14.67 -3.52 11.77
C ILE A 128 13.76 -4.76 11.95
N ILE A 129 12.55 -4.72 11.39
CA ILE A 129 11.61 -5.86 11.48
C ILE A 129 12.21 -7.09 10.79
N LYS A 130 12.80 -6.92 9.61
CA LYS A 130 13.45 -8.01 8.87
C LYS A 130 14.58 -8.63 9.68
N ALA A 131 15.52 -7.80 10.18
CA ALA A 131 16.62 -8.24 11.00
C ALA A 131 16.16 -8.96 12.28
N LEU A 132 15.10 -8.46 12.91
CA LEU A 132 14.51 -9.09 14.08
C LEU A 132 13.93 -10.47 13.78
N VAL A 133 13.21 -10.64 12.69
CA VAL A 133 12.71 -11.96 12.24
C VAL A 133 13.86 -12.91 11.97
N GLU A 134 14.87 -12.46 11.25
CA GLU A 134 16.06 -13.27 10.91
C GLU A 134 16.88 -13.67 12.14
N SER A 135 16.87 -12.87 13.21
CA SER A 135 17.57 -13.19 14.47
C SER A 135 17.01 -14.43 15.21
N PHE A 136 15.83 -14.88 14.81
CA PHE A 136 15.17 -16.10 15.32
C PHE A 136 15.23 -17.27 14.34
N ASP A 137 16.11 -17.23 13.34
CA ASP A 137 16.19 -18.20 12.25
C ASP A 137 14.89 -18.31 11.42
N LEU A 138 14.06 -17.26 11.50
CA LEU A 138 12.84 -17.12 10.71
C LEU A 138 13.12 -16.27 9.47
N ARG A 139 12.18 -16.32 8.51
CA ARG A 139 12.25 -15.48 7.30
C ARG A 139 10.90 -14.89 6.96
N ILE A 140 10.91 -13.70 6.38
CA ILE A 140 9.73 -13.09 5.79
C ILE A 140 9.48 -13.72 4.42
N SER A 141 8.24 -14.17 4.16
CA SER A 141 7.90 -14.88 2.93
C SER A 141 6.45 -14.63 2.49
N SER A 142 6.20 -14.74 1.20
CA SER A 142 4.84 -14.76 0.64
C SER A 142 4.19 -16.14 0.74
N ASN A 143 4.98 -17.19 0.99
CA ASN A 143 4.54 -18.58 1.02
C ASN A 143 4.73 -19.19 2.41
N SER A 144 3.67 -19.85 2.91
CA SER A 144 3.70 -20.54 4.19
C SER A 144 4.62 -21.76 4.10
N ARG A 145 5.62 -21.80 4.99
CA ARG A 145 6.61 -22.89 5.15
C ARG A 145 7.11 -22.84 6.58
N PRO A 146 7.69 -23.93 7.12
CA PRO A 146 8.38 -23.88 8.40
C PRO A 146 9.40 -22.72 8.46
N GLY A 147 9.37 -21.95 9.54
CA GLY A 147 10.22 -20.78 9.72
C GLY A 147 9.83 -19.55 8.88
N ALA A 148 8.69 -19.53 8.21
CA ALA A 148 8.25 -18.41 7.39
C ALA A 148 7.15 -17.57 8.05
N VAL A 149 7.38 -16.28 8.22
CA VAL A 149 6.40 -15.28 8.65
C VAL A 149 5.75 -14.67 7.41
N CYS A 150 4.48 -15.04 7.17
CA CYS A 150 3.71 -14.59 6.01
C CYS A 150 2.73 -13.46 6.34
N CYS A 151 2.36 -13.28 7.60
CA CYS A 151 1.39 -12.28 8.05
C CYS A 151 2.05 -10.92 8.33
N ILE A 152 2.72 -10.37 7.32
CA ILE A 152 3.59 -9.19 7.43
C ILE A 152 2.81 -7.97 7.91
N ALA A 153 1.60 -7.72 7.40
CA ALA A 153 0.77 -6.62 7.87
C ALA A 153 0.49 -6.70 9.37
N THR A 154 0.29 -7.92 9.90
CA THR A 154 0.11 -8.12 11.36
C THR A 154 1.39 -7.82 12.13
N LEU A 155 2.54 -8.23 11.60
CA LEU A 155 3.83 -7.96 12.23
C LEU A 155 4.12 -6.45 12.28
N GLU A 156 3.87 -5.74 11.18
CA GLU A 156 4.00 -4.28 11.13
C GLU A 156 3.01 -3.57 12.05
N ASP A 157 1.74 -4.03 12.14
CA ASP A 157 0.74 -3.49 13.07
C ASP A 157 1.21 -3.62 14.52
N ILE A 158 1.75 -4.80 14.91
CA ILE A 158 2.25 -5.03 16.27
C ILE A 158 3.45 -4.11 16.53
N TYR A 159 4.39 -4.02 15.60
CA TYR A 159 5.54 -3.14 15.71
C TYR A 159 5.14 -1.66 15.86
N ASN A 160 4.24 -1.19 15.01
CA ASN A 160 3.77 0.20 15.02
C ASN A 160 3.06 0.58 16.33
N LYS A 161 2.34 -0.38 16.93
CA LYS A 161 1.53 -0.12 18.12
C LYS A 161 2.27 -0.36 19.43
N TYR A 162 3.15 -1.34 19.47
CA TYR A 162 3.75 -1.82 20.70
C TYR A 162 5.29 -1.81 20.71
N GLY A 163 5.92 -1.54 19.55
CA GLY A 163 7.36 -1.40 19.44
C GLY A 163 8.12 -2.72 19.28
N TYR A 164 9.45 -2.56 19.23
CA TYR A 164 10.42 -3.62 19.00
C TYR A 164 10.34 -4.75 20.03
N ASP A 165 10.36 -4.41 21.31
CA ASP A 165 10.46 -5.39 22.41
C ASP A 165 9.27 -6.36 22.45
N VAL A 166 8.08 -5.87 22.13
CA VAL A 166 6.88 -6.72 22.07
C VAL A 166 6.96 -7.67 20.88
N VAL A 167 7.38 -7.20 19.70
CA VAL A 167 7.56 -8.08 18.52
C VAL A 167 8.62 -9.14 18.79
N GLN A 168 9.76 -8.76 19.38
CA GLN A 168 10.82 -9.68 19.78
C GLN A 168 10.30 -10.77 20.70
N ARG A 169 9.54 -10.39 21.73
CA ARG A 169 8.98 -11.33 22.70
C ARG A 169 7.92 -12.24 22.08
N VAL A 170 7.07 -11.72 21.18
CA VAL A 170 6.10 -12.52 20.42
C VAL A 170 6.80 -13.60 19.60
N LEU A 171 7.81 -13.24 18.79
CA LEU A 171 8.55 -14.18 17.96
C LEU A 171 9.28 -15.21 18.82
N ARG A 172 9.92 -14.78 19.90
CA ARG A 172 10.58 -15.66 20.86
C ARG A 172 9.62 -16.71 21.42
N LEU A 173 8.44 -16.30 21.89
CA LEU A 173 7.44 -17.24 22.43
C LEU A 173 6.94 -18.22 21.37
N CYS A 174 6.75 -17.78 20.11
CA CYS A 174 6.42 -18.68 19.01
C CYS A 174 7.51 -19.73 18.76
N VAL A 175 8.77 -19.30 18.68
CA VAL A 175 9.89 -20.18 18.35
C VAL A 175 10.17 -21.19 19.47
N ILE A 176 10.23 -20.77 20.74
CA ILE A 176 10.50 -21.67 21.86
C ILE A 176 9.36 -22.69 22.10
N THR A 177 8.13 -22.37 21.66
CA THR A 177 6.97 -23.22 21.90
C THR A 177 6.71 -24.18 20.77
N TRP A 178 6.83 -23.72 19.50
CA TRP A 178 6.43 -24.47 18.31
C TRP A 178 7.51 -24.54 17.22
N GLU A 179 8.74 -24.14 17.53
CA GLU A 179 9.91 -24.26 16.63
C GLU A 179 9.73 -23.61 15.24
N GLY A 180 8.83 -22.61 15.15
CA GLY A 180 8.56 -21.90 13.90
C GLY A 180 7.64 -22.67 12.92
N GLU A 181 6.84 -23.59 13.40
CA GLU A 181 5.79 -24.22 12.59
C GLU A 181 4.87 -23.17 11.95
N PRO A 182 4.39 -23.37 10.70
CA PRO A 182 3.67 -22.33 9.96
C PRO A 182 2.44 -21.78 10.69
N ASP A 183 1.67 -22.63 11.37
CA ASP A 183 0.46 -22.23 12.07
C ASP A 183 0.78 -21.37 13.30
N SER A 184 1.92 -21.59 13.95
CA SER A 184 2.38 -20.80 15.10
C SER A 184 2.75 -19.36 14.73
N LEU A 185 3.06 -19.10 13.47
CA LEU A 185 3.41 -17.80 12.94
C LEU A 185 2.23 -17.12 12.21
N SER A 186 1.00 -17.63 12.44
CA SER A 186 -0.22 -17.05 11.86
C SER A 186 -0.62 -15.73 12.54
N SER A 187 -1.38 -14.90 11.81
CA SER A 187 -1.90 -13.62 12.32
C SER A 187 -2.65 -13.75 13.64
N GLY A 188 -3.47 -14.81 13.78
CA GLY A 188 -4.24 -15.08 14.99
C GLY A 188 -3.36 -15.33 16.20
N ILE A 189 -2.34 -16.18 16.04
CA ILE A 189 -1.39 -16.53 17.11
C ILE A 189 -0.56 -15.30 17.51
N LEU A 190 0.04 -14.57 16.54
CA LEU A 190 0.84 -13.39 16.85
C LEU A 190 0.02 -12.34 17.62
N ARG A 191 -1.22 -12.06 17.21
CA ARG A 191 -2.12 -11.14 17.92
C ARG A 191 -2.53 -11.66 19.31
N GLY A 192 -2.78 -12.97 19.43
CA GLY A 192 -3.11 -13.62 20.72
C GLY A 192 -1.98 -13.48 21.73
N ILE A 193 -0.75 -13.84 21.34
CA ILE A 193 0.44 -13.70 22.18
C ILE A 193 0.70 -12.24 22.54
N THR A 194 0.54 -11.32 21.60
CA THR A 194 0.66 -9.88 21.86
C THR A 194 -0.27 -9.43 22.98
N ARG A 195 -1.54 -9.88 22.95
CA ARG A 195 -2.51 -9.56 24.02
C ARG A 195 -2.09 -10.12 25.37
N LEU A 196 -1.58 -11.34 25.41
CA LEU A 196 -1.07 -11.96 26.64
C LEU A 196 0.13 -11.17 27.18
N ILE A 197 1.09 -10.80 26.34
CA ILE A 197 2.24 -9.97 26.75
C ILE A 197 1.77 -8.64 27.32
N CYS A 198 0.83 -7.97 26.66
CA CYS A 198 0.28 -6.70 27.14
C CYS A 198 -0.51 -6.82 28.45
N ALA A 199 -1.17 -7.96 28.66
CA ALA A 199 -2.00 -8.17 29.87
C ALA A 199 -1.16 -8.58 31.09
N PHE A 200 -0.14 -9.41 30.90
CA PHE A 200 0.61 -10.03 31.99
C PHE A 200 2.05 -9.50 32.14
N GLY A 201 2.55 -8.79 31.15
CA GLY A 201 3.91 -8.21 31.22
C GLY A 201 4.97 -9.23 31.65
N ASP A 202 5.72 -8.91 32.69
CA ASP A 202 6.80 -9.76 33.23
C ASP A 202 6.30 -11.00 34.01
N GLU A 203 5.02 -11.06 34.33
CA GLU A 203 4.42 -12.26 34.95
C GLU A 203 4.29 -13.42 33.94
N LEU A 204 4.22 -13.12 32.64
CA LEU A 204 4.20 -14.12 31.58
C LEU A 204 5.59 -14.74 31.41
N LYS A 205 5.88 -15.82 32.14
CA LYS A 205 7.16 -16.53 32.02
C LYS A 205 7.16 -17.45 30.80
N ASP A 206 8.27 -17.47 30.06
CA ASP A 206 8.45 -18.25 28.83
C ASP A 206 8.17 -19.74 29.06
N ASP A 207 8.74 -20.33 30.12
CA ASP A 207 8.57 -21.74 30.47
C ASP A 207 7.11 -22.07 30.80
N THR A 208 6.43 -21.21 31.54
CA THR A 208 5.00 -21.37 31.87
C THR A 208 4.14 -21.29 30.60
N PHE A 209 4.47 -20.36 29.69
CA PHE A 209 3.77 -20.25 28.41
C PHE A 209 3.94 -21.52 27.58
N LYS A 210 5.19 -21.98 27.40
CA LYS A 210 5.51 -23.20 26.67
C LYS A 210 4.79 -24.43 27.24
N GLU A 211 4.80 -24.60 28.57
CA GLU A 211 4.16 -25.72 29.23
C GLU A 211 2.64 -25.74 29.04
N LYS A 212 2.00 -24.57 29.17
CA LYS A 212 0.52 -24.48 29.12
C LYS A 212 -0.05 -24.43 27.70
N VAL A 213 0.67 -23.84 26.75
CA VAL A 213 0.17 -23.57 25.39
C VAL A 213 0.79 -24.49 24.35
N GLY A 214 2.00 -25.00 24.58
CA GLY A 214 2.70 -25.89 23.64
C GLY A 214 2.11 -27.30 23.52
N ARG A 215 1.13 -27.66 24.34
CA ARG A 215 0.45 -28.97 24.29
C ARG A 215 -0.87 -28.93 23.51
N CYS A 216 -1.23 -27.77 22.97
CA CYS A 216 -2.38 -27.56 22.10
C CYS A 216 -1.94 -27.56 20.65
#